data_b7b2204b9f4ba833922b202199e8c5df
#
_entry.id   b7b2204b9f4ba833922b202199e8c5df
#
_cell.length_a   1.000
_cell.length_b   1.000
_cell.length_c   1.000
_cell.angle_alpha   90.00
_cell.angle_beta   90.00
_cell.angle_gamma   90.00
#
_symmetry.space_group_name_H-M   'P 1'
#
loop_
_entity.id
_entity.type
_entity.pdbx_description
1 polymer ?
#
loop_
_entity_poly.entity_id
_entity_poly.type
_entity_poly.pdbx_seq_one_letter_code
_entity_poly.pdbx_strand_id
1 'polypeptide(L)'
;MPSLPIPLRFRRRGRARLLSAAGVLVAAGALLAATSLASPAQASTQLRVNYDFLAGSTATALAPTTPPPGADNFSCKPSAAHPYPVVLVNGTFANMDDNWQAASPILYNHGYCVFAFNYGGTSATSPIQGTGDIAASAATLSSFVNEVLADTGASKVDLVGHSQGGMMPRYYINFLGGASKVSTLVALAPSNYGTTLDGLTTLAGYLGASSLINSGLNSVCPACVEQEQGSAFLANLNVTPTVAGVNYTVIESVDDEVVTPYTNALLPAASNVTNIIVNAQCPVDYSDHLEIAADPVAMADMLNALDPASRVRVPCLPVFALTGPVSPVPSF
;
A
#
# COMPACT_ATOMS: atom_id res chain seq x y z
N MET A 1 -64.27 -25.19 -29.97
CA MET A 1 -65.72 -25.26 -29.90
C MET A 1 -66.17 -25.38 -28.46
N PRO A 2 -67.26 -24.81 -28.05
CA PRO A 2 -67.60 -23.41 -27.97
C PRO A 2 -67.77 -23.02 -26.49
N SER A 3 -68.09 -21.93 -25.97
CA SER A 3 -68.83 -20.74 -26.39
C SER A 3 -68.82 -19.75 -25.23
N LEU A 4 -68.62 -18.52 -25.53
CA LEU A 4 -69.16 -17.38 -24.75
C LEU A 4 -70.68 -17.44 -24.66
N PRO A 5 -71.38 -16.69 -23.76
CA PRO A 5 -71.57 -15.28 -24.01
C PRO A 5 -71.76 -14.33 -22.78
N ILE A 6 -71.58 -13.08 -23.05
CA ILE A 6 -72.09 -11.81 -22.55
C ILE A 6 -73.65 -11.79 -22.63
N PRO A 7 -74.47 -10.82 -22.06
CA PRO A 7 -74.23 -9.46 -21.54
C PRO A 7 -75.31 -8.90 -20.52
N LEU A 8 -75.24 -7.55 -20.37
CA LEU A 8 -76.34 -6.56 -20.18
C LEU A 8 -76.51 -5.99 -18.77
N ARG A 9 -76.29 -4.74 -18.62
CA ARG A 9 -76.92 -3.43 -18.93
C ARG A 9 -77.93 -2.94 -17.91
N PHE A 10 -77.80 -1.64 -17.64
CA PHE A 10 -78.78 -0.56 -17.33
C PHE A 10 -79.07 -0.33 -15.84
N ARG A 11 -79.26 0.86 -15.31
CA ARG A 11 -79.63 2.24 -15.78
C ARG A 11 -79.49 3.23 -14.63
N ARG A 12 -78.93 4.36 -14.89
CA ARG A 12 -79.40 5.76 -14.82
C ARG A 12 -80.30 6.23 -13.67
N ARG A 13 -79.92 7.41 -13.24
CA ARG A 13 -80.62 8.66 -12.88
C ARG A 13 -80.78 8.99 -11.41
N GLY A 14 -80.32 10.25 -11.13
CA GLY A 14 -80.86 11.10 -10.10
C GLY A 14 -80.03 12.32 -9.79
N ARG A 15 -80.36 13.43 -10.44
CA ARG A 15 -79.80 14.76 -10.11
C ARG A 15 -80.46 15.23 -8.80
N ALA A 16 -79.64 15.84 -7.91
CA ALA A 16 -80.11 16.93 -7.06
C ALA A 16 -78.94 17.89 -6.80
N ARG A 17 -79.11 19.13 -7.21
CA ARG A 17 -78.29 20.27 -6.84
C ARG A 17 -78.77 20.78 -5.49
N LEU A 18 -77.87 21.14 -4.62
CA LEU A 18 -78.04 22.20 -3.64
C LEU A 18 -76.72 22.91 -3.38
N LEU A 19 -76.81 24.23 -3.45
CA LEU A 19 -75.83 25.22 -3.22
C LEU A 19 -75.48 25.35 -1.72
N SER A 20 -74.27 25.64 -1.36
CA SER A 20 -73.86 26.86 -0.65
C SER A 20 -72.68 26.64 0.28
N ALA A 21 -71.93 27.66 0.27
CA ALA A 21 -71.06 28.22 1.29
C ALA A 21 -69.58 28.00 1.12
N ALA A 22 -68.99 29.13 0.71
CA ALA A 22 -67.57 29.37 0.73
C ALA A 22 -66.94 29.25 2.16
N GLY A 23 -65.95 28.44 2.29
CA GLY A 23 -65.05 28.45 3.42
C GLY A 23 -63.61 28.46 2.88
N VAL A 24 -63.00 29.63 2.87
CA VAL A 24 -61.57 29.78 2.56
C VAL A 24 -60.76 29.25 3.73
N LEU A 25 -60.22 28.06 3.61
CA LEU A 25 -59.21 27.55 4.50
C LEU A 25 -57.81 27.84 3.85
N VAL A 26 -57.14 28.86 4.38
CA VAL A 26 -55.76 29.13 4.12
C VAL A 26 -54.91 28.00 4.79
N ALA A 27 -54.52 27.01 4.01
CA ALA A 27 -53.52 26.03 4.45
C ALA A 27 -52.14 26.66 4.36
N ALA A 28 -51.65 27.15 5.49
CA ALA A 28 -50.25 27.52 5.63
C ALA A 28 -49.40 26.24 5.58
N GLY A 29 -48.85 25.91 4.38
CA GLY A 29 -47.87 24.88 4.19
C GLY A 29 -46.52 25.32 4.81
N ALA A 30 -46.22 24.82 6.00
CA ALA A 30 -44.90 24.91 6.56
C ALA A 30 -43.97 23.99 5.74
N LEU A 31 -43.19 24.55 4.79
CA LEU A 31 -42.03 23.89 4.23
C LEU A 31 -40.99 23.78 5.35
N LEU A 32 -40.91 22.62 5.98
CA LEU A 32 -39.75 22.20 6.77
C LEU A 32 -38.57 21.97 5.78
N ALA A 33 -37.80 23.01 5.52
CA ALA A 33 -36.48 22.86 4.92
C ALA A 33 -35.60 22.08 5.91
N ALA A 34 -35.46 20.78 5.66
CA ALA A 34 -34.46 19.96 6.32
C ALA A 34 -33.08 20.49 5.88
N THR A 35 -32.55 21.46 6.60
CA THR A 35 -31.12 21.79 6.52
C THR A 35 -30.38 20.61 7.09
N SER A 36 -29.87 19.75 6.23
CA SER A 36 -28.84 18.77 6.57
C SER A 36 -27.64 19.59 7.08
N LEU A 37 -27.51 19.68 8.39
CA LEU A 37 -26.28 20.12 9.01
C LEU A 37 -25.23 19.06 8.64
N ALA A 38 -24.49 19.31 7.56
CA ALA A 38 -23.27 18.58 7.30
C ALA A 38 -22.39 18.81 8.55
N SER A 39 -22.15 17.76 9.33
CA SER A 39 -21.18 17.81 10.41
C SER A 39 -19.88 18.35 9.82
N PRO A 40 -19.23 19.34 10.44
CA PRO A 40 -17.93 19.76 9.97
C PRO A 40 -17.04 18.51 9.93
N ALA A 41 -16.49 18.20 8.75
CA ALA A 41 -15.46 17.21 8.63
C ALA A 41 -14.37 17.62 9.63
N GLN A 42 -14.16 16.75 10.62
CA GLN A 42 -13.12 16.96 11.60
C GLN A 42 -11.81 16.91 10.79
N ALA A 43 -11.13 18.04 10.66
CA ALA A 43 -9.84 18.08 10.03
C ALA A 43 -8.95 17.13 10.81
N SER A 44 -8.62 15.97 10.24
CA SER A 44 -7.68 15.06 10.84
C SER A 44 -6.35 15.80 10.96
N THR A 45 -5.79 15.85 12.15
CA THR A 45 -4.47 16.45 12.36
C THR A 45 -3.50 15.64 11.50
N GLN A 46 -2.86 16.30 10.53
CA GLN A 46 -1.87 15.63 9.69
C GLN A 46 -0.74 15.07 10.57
N LEU A 47 -0.37 13.82 10.34
CA LEU A 47 0.74 13.18 11.01
C LEU A 47 2.06 13.73 10.46
N ARG A 48 3.05 13.84 11.34
CA ARG A 48 4.39 14.23 10.94
C ARG A 48 5.03 13.11 10.11
N VAL A 49 5.64 13.48 9.00
CA VAL A 49 6.42 12.58 8.14
C VAL A 49 7.89 12.70 8.50
N ASN A 50 8.58 11.58 8.63
CA ASN A 50 10.02 11.54 8.82
C ASN A 50 10.69 11.09 7.52
N TYR A 51 11.31 12.03 6.82
CA TYR A 51 12.04 11.79 5.57
C TYR A 51 13.52 11.46 5.77
N ASP A 52 13.94 11.12 6.97
CA ASP A 52 15.29 10.66 7.31
C ASP A 52 15.16 9.21 7.78
N PHE A 53 15.50 8.27 6.89
CA PHE A 53 15.33 6.84 7.17
C PHE A 53 16.13 6.42 8.41
N LEU A 54 17.39 6.83 8.51
CA LEU A 54 18.26 6.44 9.62
C LEU A 54 17.75 6.95 10.97
N ALA A 55 17.33 8.22 11.02
CA ALA A 55 16.76 8.78 12.25
C ALA A 55 15.44 8.10 12.62
N GLY A 56 14.58 7.82 11.63
CA GLY A 56 13.31 7.13 11.82
C GLY A 56 13.50 5.72 12.33
N SER A 57 14.28 4.92 11.63
CA SER A 57 14.52 3.51 11.97
C SER A 57 15.24 3.35 13.31
N THR A 58 16.25 4.18 13.59
CA THR A 58 16.97 4.14 14.88
C THR A 58 16.05 4.45 16.06
N ALA A 59 15.13 5.40 15.91
CA ALA A 59 14.21 5.79 16.96
C ALA A 59 13.18 4.68 17.31
N THR A 60 12.87 3.82 16.37
CA THR A 60 11.75 2.86 16.47
C THR A 60 12.18 1.39 16.45
N ALA A 61 13.42 1.07 16.09
CA ALA A 61 13.92 -0.31 15.95
C ALA A 61 13.68 -1.23 17.16
N LEU A 62 13.61 -0.67 18.38
CA LEU A 62 13.34 -1.42 19.61
C LEU A 62 11.86 -1.54 19.96
N ALA A 63 10.96 -1.02 19.11
CA ALA A 63 9.52 -1.12 19.28
C ALA A 63 8.85 -1.90 18.14
N PRO A 64 9.33 -3.10 17.78
CA PRO A 64 9.03 -3.79 16.52
C PRO A 64 7.55 -4.14 16.32
N THR A 65 6.74 -4.11 17.37
CA THR A 65 5.30 -4.40 17.34
C THR A 65 4.43 -3.15 17.39
N THR A 66 5.04 -1.97 17.45
CA THR A 66 4.30 -0.71 17.37
C THR A 66 3.93 -0.46 15.91
N PRO A 67 2.65 -0.22 15.59
CA PRO A 67 2.31 0.18 14.23
C PRO A 67 2.97 1.52 13.87
N PRO A 68 3.47 1.68 12.64
CA PRO A 68 3.99 2.96 12.20
C PRO A 68 2.88 4.02 12.22
N PRO A 69 3.21 5.32 12.31
CA PRO A 69 2.21 6.37 12.47
C PRO A 69 1.10 6.32 11.41
N GLY A 70 -0.14 6.18 11.86
CA GLY A 70 -1.34 6.14 11.00
C GLY A 70 -1.76 4.75 10.54
N ALA A 71 -0.99 3.69 10.84
CA ALA A 71 -1.33 2.32 10.46
C ALA A 71 -2.19 1.60 11.52
N ASP A 72 -2.72 0.44 11.12
CA ASP A 72 -3.40 -0.59 11.92
C ASP A 72 -4.66 -0.13 12.66
N ASN A 73 -5.36 0.84 12.06
CA ASN A 73 -6.74 1.08 12.47
C ASN A 73 -7.69 0.10 11.77
N PHE A 74 -7.91 -1.07 12.35
CA PHE A 74 -8.81 -2.11 11.80
C PHE A 74 -10.29 -1.69 11.73
N SER A 75 -10.66 -0.55 12.33
CA SER A 75 -11.97 0.06 12.14
C SER A 75 -12.06 0.96 10.89
N CYS A 76 -10.93 1.21 10.23
CA CYS A 76 -10.87 2.04 9.03
C CYS A 76 -11.73 1.45 7.91
N LYS A 77 -12.48 2.32 7.24
CA LYS A 77 -13.27 1.95 6.06
C LYS A 77 -12.74 2.72 4.86
N PRO A 78 -12.27 2.01 3.82
CA PRO A 78 -11.79 2.65 2.60
C PRO A 78 -12.85 3.58 2.00
N SER A 79 -12.40 4.71 1.50
CA SER A 79 -13.26 5.71 0.86
C SER A 79 -13.51 5.36 -0.61
N ALA A 80 -14.46 6.06 -1.25
CA ALA A 80 -14.66 5.92 -2.69
C ALA A 80 -13.46 6.43 -3.51
N ALA A 81 -12.69 7.39 -2.98
CA ALA A 81 -11.47 7.89 -3.60
C ALA A 81 -10.31 6.88 -3.49
N HIS A 82 -10.23 6.17 -2.37
CA HIS A 82 -9.21 5.16 -2.09
C HIS A 82 -9.90 3.85 -1.68
N PRO A 83 -10.42 3.08 -2.66
CA PRO A 83 -11.27 1.92 -2.38
C PRO A 83 -10.50 0.71 -1.86
N TYR A 84 -9.18 0.72 -1.97
CA TYR A 84 -8.32 -0.37 -1.51
C TYR A 84 -7.43 0.10 -0.36
N PRO A 85 -7.41 -0.63 0.78
CA PRO A 85 -6.46 -0.37 1.85
C PRO A 85 -5.05 -0.71 1.39
N VAL A 86 -4.06 0.00 1.94
CA VAL A 86 -2.65 -0.23 1.66
C VAL A 86 -2.03 -1.11 2.74
N VAL A 87 -1.37 -2.19 2.32
CA VAL A 87 -0.57 -3.05 3.21
C VAL A 87 0.91 -2.79 2.95
N LEU A 88 1.63 -2.41 4.00
CA LEU A 88 3.06 -2.12 4.00
C LEU A 88 3.85 -3.37 4.32
N VAL A 89 4.87 -3.69 3.51
CA VAL A 89 5.67 -4.91 3.59
C VAL A 89 7.15 -4.54 3.72
N ASN A 90 7.70 -4.66 4.93
CA ASN A 90 9.08 -4.26 5.24
C ASN A 90 10.14 -5.10 4.52
N GLY A 91 11.37 -4.59 4.50
CA GLY A 91 12.53 -5.28 3.95
C GLY A 91 13.16 -6.30 4.89
N THR A 92 14.22 -6.97 4.41
CA THR A 92 15.07 -7.87 5.20
C THR A 92 15.73 -7.10 6.33
N PHE A 93 15.77 -7.70 7.52
CA PHE A 93 16.27 -7.17 8.79
C PHE A 93 15.47 -6.02 9.40
N ALA A 94 14.60 -5.35 8.65
CA ALA A 94 13.70 -4.32 9.14
C ALA A 94 12.40 -4.90 9.71
N ASN A 95 11.70 -4.15 10.55
CA ASN A 95 10.38 -4.48 11.05
C ASN A 95 9.32 -3.47 10.57
N MET A 96 8.04 -3.70 10.91
CA MET A 96 6.95 -2.87 10.44
C MET A 96 7.01 -1.42 10.91
N ASP A 97 7.65 -1.14 12.06
CA ASP A 97 7.74 0.22 12.59
C ASP A 97 8.91 0.98 11.98
N ASP A 98 10.11 0.39 12.00
CA ASP A 98 11.34 1.08 11.57
C ASP A 98 11.41 1.33 10.06
N ASN A 99 10.71 0.54 9.25
CA ASN A 99 10.74 0.68 7.78
C ASN A 99 9.81 1.78 7.26
N TRP A 100 8.78 2.21 8.02
CA TRP A 100 7.66 2.94 7.45
C TRP A 100 7.36 4.31 8.08
N GLN A 101 8.39 4.98 8.63
CA GLN A 101 8.25 6.28 9.29
C GLN A 101 7.94 7.45 8.34
N ALA A 102 8.05 7.23 7.02
CA ALA A 102 7.63 8.18 6.00
C ALA A 102 6.35 7.72 5.28
N ALA A 103 6.37 6.54 4.65
CA ALA A 103 5.26 6.09 3.79
C ALA A 103 3.93 5.98 4.55
N SER A 104 3.92 5.44 5.77
CA SER A 104 2.70 5.25 6.54
C SER A 104 1.99 6.57 6.86
N PRO A 105 2.62 7.59 7.48
CA PRO A 105 1.96 8.86 7.73
C PRO A 105 1.59 9.62 6.45
N ILE A 106 2.36 9.48 5.36
CA ILE A 106 2.01 10.06 4.05
C ILE A 106 0.69 9.46 3.56
N LEU A 107 0.58 8.16 3.50
CA LEU A 107 -0.62 7.46 3.05
C LEU A 107 -1.84 7.79 3.93
N TYR A 108 -1.65 7.80 5.25
CA TYR A 108 -2.69 8.22 6.19
C TYR A 108 -3.16 9.65 5.94
N ASN A 109 -2.24 10.59 5.76
CA ASN A 109 -2.53 12.00 5.49
C ASN A 109 -3.29 12.19 4.18
N HIS A 110 -3.09 11.28 3.21
CA HIS A 110 -3.82 11.24 1.94
C HIS A 110 -5.15 10.45 2.03
N GLY A 111 -5.54 9.98 3.21
CA GLY A 111 -6.84 9.36 3.44
C GLY A 111 -6.93 7.87 3.12
N TYR A 112 -5.80 7.17 3.00
CA TYR A 112 -5.77 5.72 2.88
C TYR A 112 -5.99 5.04 4.23
N CYS A 113 -6.62 3.86 4.22
CA CYS A 113 -6.52 2.91 5.31
C CYS A 113 -5.18 2.18 5.18
N VAL A 114 -4.30 2.33 6.16
CA VAL A 114 -2.92 1.80 6.14
C VAL A 114 -2.79 0.67 7.15
N PHE A 115 -2.11 -0.40 6.75
CA PHE A 115 -1.85 -1.57 7.58
C PHE A 115 -0.40 -2.01 7.43
N ALA A 116 0.20 -2.49 8.51
CA ALA A 116 1.57 -2.99 8.52
C ALA A 116 1.66 -4.25 9.39
N PHE A 117 2.62 -5.13 9.13
CA PHE A 117 2.79 -6.36 9.89
C PHE A 117 4.25 -6.82 9.86
N ASN A 118 4.59 -7.64 10.84
CA ASN A 118 5.88 -8.31 10.89
C ASN A 118 5.82 -9.72 10.28
N TYR A 119 6.90 -10.15 9.65
CA TYR A 119 7.02 -11.47 9.04
C TYR A 119 8.47 -11.98 9.06
N GLY A 120 8.64 -13.29 9.05
CA GLY A 120 9.96 -13.92 8.85
C GLY A 120 10.99 -13.65 9.95
N GLY A 121 10.59 -13.16 11.11
CA GLY A 121 11.46 -13.04 12.27
C GLY A 121 11.45 -14.33 13.12
N THR A 122 12.35 -14.41 14.08
CA THR A 122 12.37 -15.52 15.07
C THR A 122 11.13 -15.52 15.98
N SER A 123 10.49 -14.37 16.12
CA SER A 123 9.18 -14.17 16.73
C SER A 123 8.58 -12.87 16.20
N ALA A 124 7.27 -12.66 16.41
CA ALA A 124 6.60 -11.41 16.04
C ALA A 124 7.15 -10.19 16.79
N THR A 125 7.80 -10.39 17.94
CA THR A 125 8.40 -9.34 18.77
C THR A 125 9.91 -9.19 18.57
N SER A 126 10.49 -9.93 17.62
CA SER A 126 11.90 -9.74 17.28
C SER A 126 12.10 -8.36 16.62
N PRO A 127 13.11 -7.59 17.01
CA PRO A 127 13.43 -6.34 16.32
C PRO A 127 13.90 -6.58 14.87
N ILE A 128 14.46 -7.75 14.59
CA ILE A 128 14.91 -8.15 13.25
C ILE A 128 13.88 -9.09 12.65
N GLN A 129 13.30 -8.68 11.53
CA GLN A 129 12.29 -9.38 10.77
C GLN A 129 12.79 -9.68 9.34
N GLY A 130 11.98 -10.36 8.52
CA GLY A 130 12.29 -10.60 7.11
C GLY A 130 13.46 -11.56 6.86
N THR A 131 13.88 -12.38 7.83
CA THR A 131 15.02 -13.32 7.71
C THR A 131 14.61 -14.75 7.40
N GLY A 132 13.37 -15.12 7.65
CA GLY A 132 12.83 -16.47 7.42
C GLY A 132 12.60 -16.79 5.95
N ASP A 133 12.26 -18.05 5.65
CA ASP A 133 11.88 -18.52 4.31
C ASP A 133 10.86 -17.60 3.65
N ILE A 134 11.13 -17.19 2.40
CA ILE A 134 10.31 -16.19 1.69
C ILE A 134 8.94 -16.75 1.32
N ALA A 135 8.82 -18.03 0.99
CA ALA A 135 7.52 -18.63 0.69
C ALA A 135 6.63 -18.70 1.95
N ALA A 136 7.20 -18.99 3.13
CA ALA A 136 6.50 -18.95 4.41
C ALA A 136 6.12 -17.50 4.78
N SER A 137 6.99 -16.53 4.51
CA SER A 137 6.73 -15.10 4.68
C SER A 137 5.58 -14.62 3.79
N ALA A 138 5.52 -15.08 2.56
CA ALA A 138 4.42 -14.81 1.64
C ALA A 138 3.09 -15.43 2.11
N ALA A 139 3.12 -16.59 2.80
CA ALA A 139 1.93 -17.16 3.41
C ALA A 139 1.44 -16.31 4.61
N THR A 140 2.36 -15.72 5.37
CA THR A 140 2.02 -14.75 6.43
C THR A 140 1.35 -13.51 5.83
N LEU A 141 1.90 -12.95 4.74
CA LEU A 141 1.27 -11.85 3.99
C LEU A 141 -0.14 -12.24 3.51
N SER A 142 -0.31 -13.45 2.95
CA SER A 142 -1.61 -13.95 2.50
C SER A 142 -2.66 -13.95 3.64
N SER A 143 -2.26 -14.37 4.82
CA SER A 143 -3.11 -14.40 6.01
C SER A 143 -3.48 -12.99 6.46
N PHE A 144 -2.51 -12.09 6.52
CA PHE A 144 -2.71 -10.71 6.91
C PHE A 144 -3.60 -9.94 5.92
N VAL A 145 -3.40 -10.13 4.61
CA VAL A 145 -4.29 -9.55 3.58
C VAL A 145 -5.73 -10.04 3.75
N ASN A 146 -5.95 -11.32 4.10
CA ASN A 146 -7.30 -11.82 4.36
C ASN A 146 -7.95 -11.15 5.56
N GLU A 147 -7.21 -10.89 6.64
CA GLU A 147 -7.66 -10.14 7.81
C GLU A 147 -8.03 -8.71 7.44
N VAL A 148 -7.15 -7.98 6.76
CA VAL A 148 -7.40 -6.61 6.29
C VAL A 148 -8.66 -6.53 5.42
N LEU A 149 -8.83 -7.46 4.48
CA LEU A 149 -10.03 -7.50 3.63
C LEU A 149 -11.30 -7.78 4.43
N ALA A 150 -11.25 -8.68 5.42
CA ALA A 150 -12.39 -9.01 6.27
C ALA A 150 -12.81 -7.80 7.13
N ASP A 151 -11.85 -7.10 7.72
CA ASP A 151 -12.12 -5.98 8.62
C ASP A 151 -12.55 -4.71 7.88
N THR A 152 -11.92 -4.42 6.74
CA THR A 152 -12.23 -3.23 5.94
C THR A 152 -13.47 -3.40 5.08
N GLY A 153 -13.77 -4.63 4.65
CA GLY A 153 -14.80 -4.95 3.66
C GLY A 153 -14.40 -4.62 2.23
N ALA A 154 -13.12 -4.31 1.99
CA ALA A 154 -12.60 -4.05 0.65
C ALA A 154 -12.52 -5.33 -0.18
N SER A 155 -12.62 -5.18 -1.51
CA SER A 155 -12.53 -6.32 -2.44
C SER A 155 -11.08 -6.69 -2.78
N LYS A 156 -10.16 -5.72 -2.67
CA LYS A 156 -8.72 -5.85 -2.91
C LYS A 156 -7.92 -4.98 -1.95
N VAL A 157 -6.61 -5.19 -1.92
CA VAL A 157 -5.64 -4.32 -1.27
C VAL A 157 -4.67 -3.78 -2.33
N ASP A 158 -3.99 -2.69 -2.01
CA ASP A 158 -2.75 -2.28 -2.63
C ASP A 158 -1.59 -2.66 -1.71
N LEU A 159 -0.46 -3.04 -2.28
CA LEU A 159 0.74 -3.42 -1.54
C LEU A 159 1.83 -2.38 -1.80
N VAL A 160 2.48 -1.92 -0.76
CA VAL A 160 3.71 -1.12 -0.85
C VAL A 160 4.79 -1.88 -0.10
N GLY A 161 5.86 -2.24 -0.81
CA GLY A 161 6.93 -3.05 -0.24
C GLY A 161 8.30 -2.44 -0.49
N HIS A 162 9.22 -2.63 0.45
CA HIS A 162 10.60 -2.20 0.37
C HIS A 162 11.52 -3.41 0.29
N SER A 163 12.52 -3.38 -0.60
CA SER A 163 13.53 -4.43 -0.69
C SER A 163 12.90 -5.82 -0.91
N GLN A 164 13.18 -6.82 -0.05
CA GLN A 164 12.49 -8.11 -0.03
C GLN A 164 10.95 -7.94 -0.03
N GLY A 165 10.44 -6.97 0.74
CA GLY A 165 9.01 -6.68 0.81
C GLY A 165 8.42 -6.15 -0.50
N GLY A 166 9.24 -5.68 -1.43
CA GLY A 166 8.83 -5.36 -2.80
C GLY A 166 8.84 -6.58 -3.74
N MET A 167 9.66 -7.57 -3.45
CA MET A 167 9.80 -8.80 -4.25
C MET A 167 8.89 -9.92 -3.77
N MET A 168 8.86 -10.24 -2.46
CA MET A 168 8.10 -11.34 -1.86
C MET A 168 6.60 -11.31 -2.19
N PRO A 169 5.91 -10.16 -2.25
CA PRO A 169 4.51 -10.11 -2.66
C PRO A 169 4.25 -10.71 -4.03
N ARG A 170 5.21 -10.73 -4.94
CA ARG A 170 5.07 -11.41 -6.24
C ARG A 170 4.88 -12.92 -6.06
N TYR A 171 5.53 -13.53 -5.04
CA TYR A 171 5.29 -14.93 -4.71
C TYR A 171 3.84 -15.15 -4.22
N TYR A 172 3.35 -14.30 -3.33
CA TYR A 172 1.95 -14.33 -2.90
C TYR A 172 0.97 -14.19 -4.07
N ILE A 173 1.23 -13.22 -4.96
CA ILE A 173 0.39 -12.94 -6.13
C ILE A 173 0.38 -14.13 -7.08
N ASN A 174 1.55 -14.73 -7.38
CA ASN A 174 1.68 -15.80 -8.37
C ASN A 174 1.21 -17.15 -7.86
N PHE A 175 1.48 -17.49 -6.59
CA PHE A 175 1.36 -18.88 -6.11
C PHE A 175 0.36 -19.07 -4.97
N LEU A 176 -0.04 -18.01 -4.27
CA LEU A 176 -0.90 -18.11 -3.08
C LEU A 176 -2.26 -17.42 -3.26
N GLY A 177 -2.68 -17.19 -4.50
CA GLY A 177 -4.00 -16.64 -4.83
C GLY A 177 -4.12 -15.13 -4.69
N GLY A 178 -3.02 -14.41 -4.52
CA GLY A 178 -2.99 -12.95 -4.40
C GLY A 178 -3.48 -12.20 -5.63
N ALA A 179 -3.39 -12.79 -6.83
CA ALA A 179 -3.79 -12.15 -8.09
C ALA A 179 -5.24 -11.62 -8.07
N SER A 180 -6.15 -12.26 -7.36
CA SER A 180 -7.54 -11.81 -7.22
C SER A 180 -7.76 -10.77 -6.12
N LYS A 181 -6.79 -10.59 -5.22
CA LYS A 181 -6.89 -9.78 -4.01
C LYS A 181 -6.02 -8.53 -4.02
N VAL A 182 -5.04 -8.45 -4.92
CA VAL A 182 -4.15 -7.30 -5.07
C VAL A 182 -4.58 -6.48 -6.29
N SER A 183 -4.59 -5.16 -6.16
CA SER A 183 -4.81 -4.23 -7.26
C SER A 183 -3.50 -3.70 -7.81
N THR A 184 -2.64 -3.20 -6.93
CA THR A 184 -1.35 -2.59 -7.27
C THR A 184 -0.27 -3.10 -6.31
N LEU A 185 0.93 -3.37 -6.83
CA LEU A 185 2.14 -3.54 -6.06
C LEU A 185 3.10 -2.39 -6.41
N VAL A 186 3.38 -1.54 -5.44
CA VAL A 186 4.46 -0.54 -5.50
C VAL A 186 5.66 -1.11 -4.76
N ALA A 187 6.78 -1.25 -5.43
CA ALA A 187 7.98 -1.86 -4.91
C ALA A 187 9.14 -0.84 -4.92
N LEU A 188 9.62 -0.50 -3.74
CA LEU A 188 10.75 0.40 -3.51
C LEU A 188 12.02 -0.43 -3.41
N ALA A 189 12.99 -0.22 -4.28
CA ALA A 189 14.27 -0.95 -4.35
C ALA A 189 14.13 -2.49 -4.20
N PRO A 190 13.25 -3.16 -4.96
CA PRO A 190 12.97 -4.58 -4.74
C PRO A 190 14.09 -5.50 -5.22
N SER A 191 14.39 -6.56 -4.49
CA SER A 191 15.34 -7.60 -4.90
C SER A 191 14.77 -8.58 -5.95
N ASN A 192 14.10 -8.07 -7.00
CA ASN A 192 13.34 -8.87 -7.98
C ASN A 192 14.17 -9.93 -8.70
N TYR A 193 15.40 -9.62 -9.06
CA TYR A 193 16.36 -10.54 -9.70
C TYR A 193 17.58 -10.82 -8.80
N GLY A 194 17.43 -10.47 -7.51
CA GLY A 194 18.40 -10.77 -6.49
C GLY A 194 19.51 -9.74 -6.36
N THR A 195 20.33 -9.98 -5.36
CA THR A 195 21.49 -9.17 -5.02
C THR A 195 22.72 -10.04 -4.82
N THR A 196 23.85 -9.42 -4.51
CA THR A 196 25.10 -10.11 -4.14
C THR A 196 25.15 -10.34 -2.63
N LEU A 197 26.02 -11.26 -2.19
CA LEU A 197 26.31 -11.45 -0.76
C LEU A 197 26.84 -10.15 -0.13
N ASP A 198 27.66 -9.38 -0.85
CA ASP A 198 28.18 -8.09 -0.38
C ASP A 198 27.04 -7.07 -0.15
N GLY A 199 26.03 -7.03 -1.02
CA GLY A 199 24.83 -6.20 -0.82
C GLY A 199 24.07 -6.59 0.45
N LEU A 200 23.88 -7.89 0.70
CA LEU A 200 23.21 -8.37 1.92
C LEU A 200 24.02 -8.09 3.19
N THR A 201 25.35 -8.19 3.13
CA THR A 201 26.21 -7.85 4.28
C THR A 201 26.22 -6.36 4.55
N THR A 202 26.15 -5.54 3.52
CA THR A 202 26.00 -4.08 3.61
C THR A 202 24.70 -3.72 4.32
N LEU A 203 23.58 -4.28 3.86
CA LEU A 203 22.26 -4.10 4.47
C LEU A 203 22.24 -4.50 5.96
N ALA A 204 22.81 -5.68 6.26
CA ALA A 204 22.94 -6.14 7.65
C ALA A 204 23.77 -5.20 8.52
N GLY A 205 24.79 -4.57 7.94
CA GLY A 205 25.60 -3.55 8.62
C GLY A 205 24.78 -2.34 9.03
N TYR A 206 24.01 -1.78 8.12
CA TYR A 206 23.17 -0.61 8.36
C TYR A 206 22.07 -0.87 9.40
N LEU A 207 21.46 -2.04 9.37
CA LEU A 207 20.33 -2.40 10.26
C LEU A 207 20.77 -3.15 11.54
N GLY A 208 22.06 -3.18 11.85
CA GLY A 208 22.58 -3.76 13.10
C GLY A 208 22.51 -5.28 13.16
N ALA A 209 22.34 -5.96 12.02
CA ALA A 209 22.18 -7.41 11.91
C ALA A 209 23.47 -8.17 11.57
N SER A 210 24.64 -7.53 11.59
CA SER A 210 25.95 -8.13 11.21
C SER A 210 26.30 -9.39 11.99
N SER A 211 25.83 -9.52 13.24
CA SER A 211 26.04 -10.73 14.05
C SER A 211 25.34 -11.95 13.46
N LEU A 212 24.21 -11.78 12.78
CA LEU A 212 23.49 -12.88 12.10
C LEU A 212 24.28 -13.39 10.92
N ILE A 213 24.85 -12.49 10.10
CA ILE A 213 25.69 -12.85 8.96
C ILE A 213 26.90 -13.67 9.41
N ASN A 214 27.57 -13.25 10.49
CA ASN A 214 28.73 -13.93 11.06
C ASN A 214 28.41 -15.31 11.65
N SER A 215 27.14 -15.58 11.97
CA SER A 215 26.69 -16.88 12.54
C SER A 215 26.40 -17.94 11.47
N GLY A 216 26.52 -17.60 10.19
CA GLY A 216 26.25 -18.50 9.06
C GLY A 216 24.88 -18.25 8.42
N LEU A 217 24.88 -17.60 7.25
CA LEU A 217 23.71 -17.14 6.51
C LEU A 217 22.59 -18.17 6.38
N ASN A 218 22.94 -19.39 5.95
CA ASN A 218 21.96 -20.44 5.65
C ASN A 218 21.09 -20.86 6.85
N SER A 219 21.61 -20.74 8.07
CA SER A 219 20.91 -21.18 9.27
C SER A 219 20.12 -20.06 9.96
N VAL A 220 20.50 -18.80 9.73
CA VAL A 220 19.92 -17.66 10.45
C VAL A 220 19.17 -16.69 9.56
N CYS A 221 19.41 -16.75 8.24
CA CYS A 221 18.74 -15.92 7.24
C CYS A 221 18.47 -16.71 5.94
N PRO A 222 17.53 -17.67 5.93
CA PRO A 222 17.11 -18.32 4.68
C PRO A 222 16.75 -17.33 3.59
N ALA A 223 16.02 -16.25 3.93
CA ALA A 223 15.67 -15.19 2.98
C ALA A 223 16.88 -14.54 2.32
N CYS A 224 18.03 -14.44 3.02
CA CYS A 224 19.24 -13.88 2.41
C CYS A 224 19.74 -14.75 1.26
N VAL A 225 19.77 -16.07 1.46
CA VAL A 225 20.17 -17.04 0.42
C VAL A 225 19.20 -17.07 -0.75
N GLU A 226 17.90 -16.95 -0.45
CA GLU A 226 16.85 -16.92 -1.48
C GLU A 226 16.90 -15.64 -2.31
N GLN A 227 17.44 -14.54 -1.78
CA GLN A 227 17.63 -13.28 -2.49
C GLN A 227 18.98 -13.20 -3.26
N GLU A 228 19.86 -14.18 -3.14
CA GLU A 228 21.08 -14.20 -3.95
C GLU A 228 20.75 -14.38 -5.44
N GLN A 229 21.50 -13.69 -6.30
CA GLN A 229 21.38 -13.83 -7.74
C GLN A 229 21.54 -15.29 -8.18
N GLY A 230 20.60 -15.77 -8.98
CA GLY A 230 20.60 -17.13 -9.48
C GLY A 230 20.09 -18.18 -8.48
N SER A 231 19.56 -17.77 -7.34
CA SER A 231 18.92 -18.71 -6.40
C SER A 231 17.77 -19.46 -7.06
N ALA A 232 17.51 -20.66 -6.59
CA ALA A 232 16.39 -21.48 -7.07
C ALA A 232 15.03 -20.81 -6.81
N PHE A 233 14.92 -20.05 -5.71
CA PHE A 233 13.72 -19.30 -5.38
C PHE A 233 13.43 -18.22 -6.43
N LEU A 234 14.40 -17.37 -6.75
CA LEU A 234 14.24 -16.30 -7.75
C LEU A 234 14.08 -16.86 -9.16
N ALA A 235 14.77 -17.96 -9.50
CA ALA A 235 14.59 -18.63 -10.77
C ALA A 235 13.14 -19.10 -10.96
N ASN A 236 12.52 -19.69 -9.91
CA ASN A 236 11.12 -20.09 -9.94
C ASN A 236 10.16 -18.88 -9.99
N LEU A 237 10.39 -17.85 -9.17
CA LEU A 237 9.55 -16.65 -9.12
C LEU A 237 9.51 -15.92 -10.46
N ASN A 238 10.66 -15.85 -11.14
CA ASN A 238 10.84 -15.09 -12.37
C ASN A 238 10.44 -15.86 -13.65
N VAL A 239 9.95 -17.10 -13.55
CA VAL A 239 9.28 -17.79 -14.67
C VAL A 239 8.04 -16.98 -15.12
N THR A 240 7.31 -16.41 -14.15
CA THR A 240 6.17 -15.51 -14.40
C THR A 240 6.42 -14.21 -13.65
N PRO A 241 7.12 -13.22 -14.26
CA PRO A 241 7.50 -11.99 -13.58
C PRO A 241 6.31 -11.19 -13.06
N THR A 242 5.19 -11.19 -13.81
CA THR A 242 3.96 -10.47 -13.48
C THR A 242 2.73 -11.25 -13.90
N VAL A 243 1.58 -10.96 -13.31
CA VAL A 243 0.29 -11.54 -13.71
C VAL A 243 -0.67 -10.44 -14.17
N ALA A 244 -1.57 -10.79 -15.07
CA ALA A 244 -2.60 -9.88 -15.55
C ALA A 244 -3.56 -9.48 -14.42
N GLY A 245 -4.05 -8.24 -14.44
CA GLY A 245 -5.02 -7.73 -13.48
C GLY A 245 -4.40 -7.17 -12.19
N VAL A 246 -3.07 -7.20 -12.05
CA VAL A 246 -2.29 -6.51 -11.02
C VAL A 246 -1.37 -5.51 -11.71
N ASN A 247 -1.30 -4.28 -11.21
CA ASN A 247 -0.35 -3.27 -11.66
C ASN A 247 0.92 -3.34 -10.82
N TYR A 248 2.07 -3.18 -11.48
CA TYR A 248 3.38 -3.22 -10.83
C TYR A 248 4.10 -1.91 -11.10
N THR A 249 4.49 -1.22 -10.03
CA THR A 249 5.39 -0.05 -10.13
C THR A 249 6.64 -0.34 -9.32
N VAL A 250 7.79 -0.33 -9.97
CA VAL A 250 9.10 -0.40 -9.34
C VAL A 250 9.67 1.01 -9.30
N ILE A 251 10.14 1.41 -8.12
CA ILE A 251 10.80 2.70 -7.89
C ILE A 251 12.20 2.38 -7.37
N GLU A 252 13.22 2.88 -8.07
CA GLU A 252 14.61 2.46 -7.86
C GLU A 252 15.56 3.66 -7.97
N SER A 253 16.72 3.56 -7.30
CA SER A 253 17.83 4.50 -7.38
C SER A 253 19.03 3.88 -8.07
N VAL A 254 19.77 4.65 -8.87
CA VAL A 254 21.06 4.19 -9.41
C VAL A 254 22.14 4.08 -8.34
N ASP A 255 21.91 4.71 -7.17
CA ASP A 255 22.83 4.73 -6.03
C ASP A 255 22.54 3.59 -5.03
N ASP A 256 21.65 2.63 -5.39
CA ASP A 256 21.38 1.43 -4.58
C ASP A 256 22.64 0.55 -4.50
N GLU A 257 23.20 0.43 -3.29
CA GLU A 257 24.39 -0.36 -2.99
C GLU A 257 24.07 -1.75 -2.44
N VAL A 258 22.78 -2.05 -2.22
CA VAL A 258 22.31 -3.35 -1.74
C VAL A 258 21.84 -4.20 -2.91
N VAL A 259 20.87 -3.75 -3.69
CA VAL A 259 20.43 -4.47 -4.90
C VAL A 259 21.34 -4.12 -6.07
N THR A 260 22.45 -4.86 -6.18
CA THR A 260 23.49 -4.60 -7.17
C THR A 260 23.60 -5.68 -8.25
N PRO A 261 23.61 -5.29 -9.54
CA PRO A 261 23.36 -3.94 -10.04
C PRO A 261 21.91 -3.50 -9.80
N TYR A 262 21.64 -2.20 -9.65
CA TYR A 262 20.30 -1.65 -9.39
C TYR A 262 19.25 -2.11 -10.42
N THR A 263 19.68 -2.45 -11.64
CA THR A 263 18.81 -2.98 -12.69
C THR A 263 18.16 -4.32 -12.34
N ASN A 264 18.67 -5.03 -11.33
CA ASN A 264 18.06 -6.26 -10.81
C ASN A 264 16.73 -6.00 -10.08
N ALA A 265 16.45 -4.77 -9.70
CA ALA A 265 15.16 -4.38 -9.17
C ALA A 265 14.08 -4.32 -10.27
N LEU A 266 14.44 -4.00 -11.51
CA LEU A 266 13.50 -3.67 -12.56
C LEU A 266 12.79 -4.91 -13.10
N LEU A 267 11.48 -4.77 -13.34
CA LEU A 267 10.68 -5.82 -14.00
C LEU A 267 10.73 -5.66 -15.53
N PRO A 268 10.59 -6.75 -16.29
CA PRO A 268 10.48 -6.68 -17.73
C PRO A 268 9.32 -5.78 -18.17
N ALA A 269 9.52 -5.05 -19.27
CA ALA A 269 8.48 -4.19 -19.82
C ALA A 269 7.21 -4.98 -20.17
N ALA A 270 6.08 -4.55 -19.62
CA ALA A 270 4.75 -5.09 -19.87
C ALA A 270 3.71 -3.97 -19.73
N SER A 271 2.50 -4.18 -20.21
CA SER A 271 1.43 -3.17 -20.17
C SER A 271 0.98 -2.81 -18.75
N ASN A 272 1.27 -3.64 -17.77
CA ASN A 272 0.97 -3.48 -16.36
C ASN A 272 2.22 -3.26 -15.49
N VAL A 273 3.36 -2.88 -16.10
CA VAL A 273 4.63 -2.59 -15.42
C VAL A 273 5.07 -1.17 -15.71
N THR A 274 5.43 -0.46 -14.64
CA THR A 274 6.10 0.83 -14.67
C THR A 274 7.39 0.73 -13.86
N ASN A 275 8.53 1.00 -14.47
CA ASN A 275 9.82 1.14 -13.78
C ASN A 275 10.19 2.61 -13.74
N ILE A 276 10.50 3.11 -12.55
CA ILE A 276 10.86 4.51 -12.28
C ILE A 276 12.25 4.53 -11.68
N ILE A 277 13.12 5.42 -12.19
CA ILE A 277 14.44 5.71 -11.61
C ILE A 277 14.40 7.12 -11.05
N VAL A 278 14.52 7.26 -9.73
CA VAL A 278 14.38 8.56 -9.04
C VAL A 278 15.41 9.59 -9.53
N ASN A 279 16.66 9.17 -9.76
CA ASN A 279 17.72 10.03 -10.27
C ASN A 279 17.47 10.53 -11.70
N ALA A 280 16.67 9.81 -12.50
CA ALA A 280 16.27 10.27 -13.84
C ALA A 280 15.23 11.40 -13.77
N GLN A 281 14.43 11.44 -12.71
CA GLN A 281 13.47 12.51 -12.46
C GLN A 281 14.11 13.69 -11.72
N CYS A 282 15.00 13.40 -10.77
CA CYS A 282 15.70 14.38 -9.96
C CYS A 282 17.20 14.08 -9.89
N PRO A 283 18.02 14.70 -10.76
CA PRO A 283 19.45 14.41 -10.83
C PRO A 283 20.28 14.80 -9.59
N VAL A 284 19.67 15.45 -8.61
CA VAL A 284 20.28 15.81 -7.32
C VAL A 284 19.80 14.92 -6.18
N ASP A 285 19.10 13.87 -6.52
CA ASP A 285 18.66 12.82 -5.61
C ASP A 285 19.75 11.73 -5.59
N TYR A 286 20.28 11.46 -4.40
CA TYR A 286 21.29 10.45 -4.10
C TYR A 286 20.78 9.49 -3.03
N SER A 287 19.46 9.24 -3.03
CA SER A 287 18.88 8.23 -2.14
C SER A 287 19.46 6.86 -2.43
N ASP A 288 19.85 6.17 -1.37
CA ASP A 288 20.35 4.81 -1.41
C ASP A 288 19.24 3.78 -1.22
N HIS A 289 19.61 2.52 -1.05
CA HIS A 289 18.68 1.42 -0.83
C HIS A 289 17.71 1.65 0.35
N LEU A 290 18.18 2.26 1.43
CA LEU A 290 17.36 2.47 2.63
C LEU A 290 16.57 3.78 2.55
N GLU A 291 17.21 4.87 2.11
CA GLU A 291 16.58 6.17 2.05
C GLU A 291 15.40 6.21 1.05
N ILE A 292 15.42 5.38 0.01
CA ILE A 292 14.31 5.32 -0.97
C ILE A 292 12.96 5.02 -0.29
N ALA A 293 12.94 4.37 0.87
CA ALA A 293 11.73 4.11 1.66
C ALA A 293 11.22 5.35 2.42
N ALA A 294 12.00 6.45 2.44
CA ALA A 294 11.66 7.73 3.04
C ALA A 294 11.82 8.91 2.05
N ASP A 295 12.43 8.68 0.90
CA ASP A 295 12.71 9.67 -0.11
C ASP A 295 11.44 10.38 -0.63
N PRO A 296 11.40 11.74 -0.62
CA PRO A 296 10.24 12.49 -1.11
C PRO A 296 9.88 12.25 -2.58
N VAL A 297 10.86 11.97 -3.45
CA VAL A 297 10.63 11.67 -4.87
C VAL A 297 9.92 10.33 -4.99
N ALA A 298 10.45 9.29 -4.32
CA ALA A 298 9.86 7.95 -4.31
C ALA A 298 8.48 7.95 -3.64
N MET A 299 8.27 8.72 -2.58
CA MET A 299 6.97 8.83 -1.90
C MET A 299 5.90 9.48 -2.79
N ALA A 300 6.26 10.51 -3.56
CA ALA A 300 5.35 11.11 -4.54
C ALA A 300 5.01 10.14 -5.68
N ASP A 301 5.99 9.38 -6.17
CA ASP A 301 5.77 8.35 -7.18
C ASP A 301 4.93 7.18 -6.66
N MET A 302 5.11 6.78 -5.40
CA MET A 302 4.25 5.80 -4.72
C MET A 302 2.79 6.26 -4.72
N LEU A 303 2.51 7.50 -4.30
CA LEU A 303 1.15 8.06 -4.34
C LEU A 303 0.58 8.07 -5.76
N ASN A 304 1.38 8.48 -6.74
CA ASN A 304 0.99 8.53 -8.14
C ASN A 304 0.72 7.15 -8.75
N ALA A 305 1.39 6.11 -8.24
CA ALA A 305 1.15 4.73 -8.65
C ALA A 305 -0.14 4.17 -8.04
N LEU A 306 -0.47 4.55 -6.81
CA LEU A 306 -1.67 4.13 -6.11
C LEU A 306 -2.93 4.88 -6.60
N ASP A 307 -2.81 6.17 -6.92
CA ASP A 307 -3.89 6.99 -7.49
C ASP A 307 -3.42 7.77 -8.72
N PRO A 308 -3.38 7.13 -9.89
CA PRO A 308 -2.95 7.78 -11.13
C PRO A 308 -3.95 8.85 -11.64
N ALA A 309 -5.16 8.92 -11.08
CA ALA A 309 -6.17 9.91 -11.42
C ALA A 309 -5.99 11.24 -10.68
N SER A 310 -5.41 11.21 -9.46
CA SER A 310 -5.20 12.38 -8.59
C SER A 310 -3.71 12.62 -8.31
N ARG A 311 -2.92 12.69 -9.37
CA ARG A 311 -1.46 12.75 -9.26
C ARG A 311 -0.97 13.98 -8.49
N VAL A 312 -0.04 13.71 -7.58
CA VAL A 312 0.74 14.75 -6.89
C VAL A 312 1.97 15.13 -7.73
N ARG A 313 2.47 16.34 -7.49
CA ARG A 313 3.71 16.78 -8.14
C ARG A 313 4.90 16.08 -7.48
N VAL A 314 5.74 15.44 -8.27
CA VAL A 314 7.01 14.88 -7.81
C VAL A 314 7.97 16.03 -7.50
N PRO A 315 8.46 16.16 -6.26
CA PRO A 315 9.44 17.18 -5.91
C PRO A 315 10.81 16.82 -6.51
N CYS A 316 11.69 17.84 -6.64
CA CYS A 316 13.11 17.57 -6.91
C CYS A 316 13.93 18.48 -6.00
N LEU A 317 14.63 17.85 -5.07
CA LEU A 317 15.49 18.50 -4.07
C LEU A 317 16.64 17.55 -3.75
N PRO A 318 17.79 18.07 -3.22
CA PRO A 318 18.87 17.21 -2.81
C PRO A 318 18.44 16.25 -1.69
N VAL A 319 18.56 14.96 -1.95
CA VAL A 319 18.35 13.88 -0.99
C VAL A 319 19.68 13.15 -0.84
N PHE A 320 20.06 12.81 0.37
CA PHE A 320 21.33 12.11 0.65
C PHE A 320 21.05 10.73 1.24
N ALA A 321 21.93 9.81 0.91
CA ALA A 321 21.95 8.45 1.42
C ALA A 321 21.72 8.41 2.94
N LEU A 322 20.84 7.53 3.40
CA LEU A 322 20.45 7.28 4.81
C LEU A 322 19.79 8.45 5.55
N THR A 323 20.04 9.70 5.18
CA THR A 323 19.74 10.89 6.00
C THR A 323 18.73 11.84 5.35
N GLY A 324 18.33 11.55 4.12
CA GLY A 324 17.24 12.23 3.44
C GLY A 324 17.54 13.66 2.99
N PRO A 325 16.49 14.47 2.84
CA PRO A 325 16.59 15.81 2.29
C PRO A 325 17.18 16.81 3.28
N VAL A 326 18.04 17.71 2.77
CA VAL A 326 18.63 18.82 3.57
C VAL A 326 17.76 20.05 3.63
N SER A 327 16.65 20.09 2.94
CA SER A 327 15.70 21.22 2.91
C SER A 327 14.29 20.74 3.21
N PRO A 328 13.39 21.63 3.68
CA PRO A 328 12.00 21.23 3.92
C PRO A 328 11.37 20.63 2.67
N VAL A 329 10.73 19.49 2.83
CA VAL A 329 9.99 18.82 1.78
C VAL A 329 8.68 19.56 1.56
N PRO A 330 8.35 19.97 0.31
CA PRO A 330 7.04 20.53 0.00
C PRO A 330 5.93 19.49 0.31
N SER A 331 4.79 19.97 0.81
CA SER A 331 3.60 19.11 0.90
C SER A 331 3.13 18.74 -0.51
N PHE A 332 2.78 17.50 -0.73
CA PHE A 332 2.16 16.99 -1.95
C PHE A 332 0.78 16.44 -1.68
#